data_b486ab9425641037c65f46ebfeabe3f5
#
_entry.id   b486ab9425641037c65f46ebfeabe3f5
#
_cell.length_a   1.000
_cell.length_b   1.000
_cell.length_c   1.000
_cell.angle_alpha   90.00
_cell.angle_beta   90.00
_cell.angle_gamma   90.00
#
_symmetry.space_group_name_H-M   'P 1'
#
loop_
_entity.id
_entity.type
_entity.pdbx_description
1 polymer ?
#
loop_
_entity_poly.entity_id
_entity_poly.type
_entity_poly.pdbx_seq_one_letter_code
_entity_poly.pdbx_strand_id
1 'polypeptide(L)'
;MKKILFFLSLVITVGCTRAQNVASIQNIPDYRILDADSVYRTPANLKKNQPVMIVYFSPDCSHCQHLMNEIKGQMKNFSKMQIVMVSAVDYRMIKGFYKDFGIAAYPNITVGTEGNTYKVLQYYNVKTTPYIAIYNHRHKLLKAYEKAPKIEELAAIVKKA
;
A
#
# COMPACT_ATOMS: atom_id res chain seq x y z
N MET A 1 -9.02 33.23 -58.66
CA MET A 1 -7.76 32.94 -57.97
C MET A 1 -8.14 32.75 -56.49
N LYS A 2 -8.38 31.50 -56.07
CA LYS A 2 -8.83 31.17 -54.72
C LYS A 2 -7.65 30.52 -53.97
N LYS A 3 -7.11 31.17 -52.93
CA LYS A 3 -6.11 30.61 -52.03
C LYS A 3 -6.88 30.00 -50.83
N ILE A 4 -6.86 28.70 -50.75
CA ILE A 4 -7.39 27.92 -49.61
C ILE A 4 -6.27 27.80 -48.58
N LEU A 5 -6.40 28.39 -47.43
CA LEU A 5 -5.54 28.20 -46.26
C LEU A 5 -6.02 26.98 -45.49
N PHE A 6 -5.22 25.92 -45.49
CA PHE A 6 -5.38 24.75 -44.66
C PHE A 6 -4.71 25.03 -43.31
N PHE A 7 -5.50 25.33 -42.28
CA PHE A 7 -5.03 25.35 -40.90
C PHE A 7 -5.06 23.94 -40.34
N LEU A 8 -3.87 23.38 -40.19
CA LEU A 8 -3.65 22.07 -39.57
C LEU A 8 -3.83 22.20 -38.03
N SER A 9 -4.93 21.69 -37.53
CA SER A 9 -5.21 21.59 -36.09
C SER A 9 -4.34 20.48 -35.48
N LEU A 10 -3.25 20.84 -34.83
CA LEU A 10 -2.43 19.93 -34.03
C LEU A 10 -3.10 19.72 -32.67
N VAL A 11 -3.87 18.63 -32.55
CA VAL A 11 -4.44 18.21 -31.25
C VAL A 11 -3.35 17.56 -30.42
N ILE A 12 -2.89 18.27 -29.41
CA ILE A 12 -1.94 17.76 -28.41
C ILE A 12 -2.69 16.87 -27.44
N THR A 13 -2.57 15.56 -27.60
CA THR A 13 -3.01 14.57 -26.59
C THR A 13 -1.90 14.33 -25.57
N VAL A 14 -1.78 15.21 -24.59
CA VAL A 14 -0.88 14.99 -23.46
C VAL A 14 -1.71 14.74 -22.22
N GLY A 15 -1.56 13.57 -21.62
CA GLY A 15 -1.82 13.40 -20.20
C GLY A 15 -2.88 12.42 -19.72
N CYS A 16 -2.85 11.14 -20.16
CA CYS A 16 -3.73 10.11 -19.55
C CYS A 16 -3.04 8.96 -18.82
N THR A 17 -1.72 8.95 -18.66
CA THR A 17 -1.03 7.77 -18.09
C THR A 17 -1.13 7.65 -16.56
N ARG A 18 -1.29 8.77 -15.83
CA ARG A 18 -1.47 8.72 -14.36
C ARG A 18 -2.89 8.34 -13.95
N ALA A 19 -3.90 8.75 -14.70
CA ALA A 19 -5.30 8.47 -14.38
C ALA A 19 -5.66 6.97 -14.52
N GLN A 20 -5.05 6.26 -15.46
CA GLN A 20 -5.30 4.84 -15.67
C GLN A 20 -4.79 3.96 -14.52
N ASN A 21 -3.66 4.33 -13.89
CA ASN A 21 -3.09 3.56 -12.79
C ASN A 21 -3.93 3.68 -11.50
N VAL A 22 -4.48 4.86 -11.23
CA VAL A 22 -5.36 5.08 -10.06
C VAL A 22 -6.71 4.37 -10.23
N ALA A 23 -7.24 4.28 -11.44
CA ALA A 23 -8.49 3.57 -11.71
C ALA A 23 -8.35 2.05 -11.47
N SER A 24 -7.17 1.46 -11.68
CA SER A 24 -6.94 0.02 -11.51
C SER A 24 -6.84 -0.41 -10.04
N ILE A 25 -6.42 0.48 -9.13
CA ILE A 25 -6.17 0.15 -7.71
C ILE A 25 -7.26 0.66 -6.75
N GLN A 26 -8.48 0.92 -7.25
CA GLN A 26 -9.59 1.47 -6.45
C GLN A 26 -10.05 0.56 -5.31
N ASN A 27 -9.81 -0.74 -5.40
CA ASN A 27 -10.20 -1.72 -4.40
C ASN A 27 -8.96 -2.35 -3.76
N ILE A 28 -9.13 -2.99 -2.59
CA ILE A 28 -8.08 -3.81 -2.00
C ILE A 28 -7.81 -5.00 -2.92
N PRO A 29 -6.54 -5.32 -3.24
CA PRO A 29 -6.21 -6.50 -4.07
C PRO A 29 -6.63 -7.80 -3.40
N ASP A 30 -6.94 -8.80 -4.20
CA ASP A 30 -7.09 -10.17 -3.73
C ASP A 30 -5.71 -10.75 -3.38
N TYR A 31 -5.31 -10.59 -2.12
CA TYR A 31 -4.05 -11.12 -1.60
C TYR A 31 -4.26 -12.41 -0.81
N ARG A 32 -3.22 -13.24 -0.78
CA ARG A 32 -3.08 -14.36 0.14
C ARG A 32 -1.66 -14.35 0.66
N ILE A 33 -1.50 -13.99 1.93
CA ILE A 33 -0.20 -13.88 2.59
C ILE A 33 -0.09 -14.91 3.72
N LEU A 34 1.09 -15.47 3.92
CA LEU A 34 1.43 -16.27 5.08
C LEU A 34 1.97 -15.33 6.16
N ASP A 35 1.23 -15.15 7.26
CA ASP A 35 1.61 -14.24 8.33
C ASP A 35 2.68 -14.83 9.26
N ALA A 36 3.21 -14.03 10.18
CA ALA A 36 4.27 -14.45 11.10
C ALA A 36 3.86 -15.62 12.02
N ASP A 37 2.57 -15.87 12.20
CA ASP A 37 2.02 -16.98 13.00
C ASP A 37 1.75 -18.24 12.17
N SER A 38 2.24 -18.28 10.93
CA SER A 38 2.02 -19.38 9.98
C SER A 38 0.56 -19.55 9.54
N VAL A 39 -0.23 -18.50 9.59
CA VAL A 39 -1.63 -18.48 9.17
C VAL A 39 -1.76 -17.74 7.83
N TYR A 40 -2.53 -18.31 6.91
CA TYR A 40 -2.87 -17.59 5.69
C TYR A 40 -3.93 -16.52 5.94
N ARG A 41 -3.61 -15.28 5.54
CA ARG A 41 -4.53 -14.14 5.58
C ARG A 41 -4.91 -13.68 4.18
N THR A 42 -6.16 -13.29 4.05
CA THR A 42 -6.77 -12.79 2.81
C THR A 42 -7.60 -11.53 3.13
N PRO A 43 -8.11 -10.80 2.14
CA PRO A 43 -9.03 -9.68 2.38
C PRO A 43 -10.29 -10.07 3.18
N ALA A 44 -10.71 -11.33 3.16
CA ALA A 44 -11.86 -11.82 3.95
C ALA A 44 -11.62 -11.75 5.47
N ASN A 45 -10.36 -11.69 5.91
CA ASN A 45 -10.00 -11.53 7.32
C ASN A 45 -10.04 -10.07 7.81
N LEU A 46 -10.22 -9.11 6.90
CA LEU A 46 -10.32 -7.70 7.27
C LEU A 46 -11.65 -7.43 7.98
N LYS A 47 -11.56 -6.62 9.02
CA LYS A 47 -12.75 -6.16 9.74
C LYS A 47 -13.56 -5.21 8.86
N LYS A 48 -14.86 -5.44 8.78
CA LYS A 48 -15.79 -4.56 8.05
C LYS A 48 -15.84 -3.16 8.69
N ASN A 49 -16.11 -2.16 7.88
CA ASN A 49 -16.27 -0.77 8.32
C ASN A 49 -15.04 -0.19 9.05
N GLN A 50 -13.86 -0.74 8.80
CA GLN A 50 -12.61 -0.19 9.29
C GLN A 50 -11.69 0.13 8.11
N PRO A 51 -10.99 1.27 8.14
CA PRO A 51 -10.04 1.62 7.11
C PRO A 51 -8.84 0.67 7.10
N VAL A 52 -8.22 0.54 5.92
CA VAL A 52 -7.10 -0.39 5.69
C VAL A 52 -5.94 0.35 5.06
N MET A 53 -4.74 0.09 5.54
CA MET A 53 -3.50 0.51 4.92
C MET A 53 -2.74 -0.74 4.46
N ILE A 54 -2.50 -0.85 3.16
CA ILE A 54 -1.64 -1.88 2.59
C ILE A 54 -0.25 -1.27 2.41
N VAL A 55 0.77 -1.92 2.96
CA VAL A 55 2.16 -1.52 2.80
C VAL A 55 2.92 -2.65 2.12
N TYR A 56 3.36 -2.44 0.88
CA TYR A 56 4.30 -3.36 0.25
C TYR A 56 5.73 -2.98 0.66
N PHE A 57 6.49 -3.92 1.21
CA PHE A 57 7.75 -3.63 1.87
C PHE A 57 8.81 -4.72 1.65
N SER A 58 10.05 -4.44 2.03
CA SER A 58 11.09 -5.44 2.26
C SER A 58 11.63 -5.30 3.69
N PRO A 59 11.84 -6.40 4.43
CA PRO A 59 12.39 -6.37 5.79
C PRO A 59 13.76 -5.69 5.91
N ASP A 60 14.61 -5.80 4.89
CA ASP A 60 15.95 -5.23 4.80
C ASP A 60 15.99 -3.82 4.18
N CYS A 61 14.84 -3.27 3.81
CA CYS A 61 14.73 -1.90 3.34
C CYS A 61 14.74 -0.90 4.50
N SER A 62 15.78 -0.06 4.60
CA SER A 62 15.92 0.94 5.68
C SER A 62 14.74 1.91 5.76
N HIS A 63 14.19 2.33 4.62
CA HIS A 63 13.00 3.20 4.60
C HIS A 63 11.74 2.49 5.13
N CYS A 64 11.62 1.19 4.92
CA CYS A 64 10.50 0.39 5.45
C CYS A 64 10.63 0.22 6.98
N GLN A 65 11.85 -0.02 7.46
CA GLN A 65 12.15 -0.10 8.89
C GLN A 65 11.89 1.23 9.58
N HIS A 66 12.30 2.35 8.95
CA HIS A 66 12.03 3.69 9.45
C HIS A 66 10.53 3.96 9.54
N LEU A 67 9.77 3.70 8.46
CA LEU A 67 8.31 3.83 8.45
C LEU A 67 7.64 3.03 9.57
N MET A 68 8.10 1.78 9.80
CA MET A 68 7.54 0.95 10.86
C MET A 68 7.77 1.57 12.24
N ASN A 69 8.97 2.11 12.52
CA ASN A 69 9.28 2.79 13.76
C ASN A 69 8.44 4.07 13.95
N GLU A 70 8.25 4.86 12.90
CA GLU A 70 7.39 6.05 12.95
C GLU A 70 5.91 5.70 13.22
N ILE A 71 5.37 4.67 12.58
CA ILE A 71 4.01 4.17 12.84
C ILE A 71 3.88 3.74 14.30
N LYS A 72 4.84 2.98 14.84
CA LYS A 72 4.87 2.57 16.25
C LYS A 72 4.90 3.76 17.19
N GLY A 73 5.76 4.74 16.91
CA GLY A 73 5.90 5.96 17.72
C GLY A 73 4.61 6.80 17.75
N GLN A 74 3.78 6.69 16.70
CA GLN A 74 2.53 7.41 16.60
C GLN A 74 1.30 6.48 16.56
N MET A 75 1.37 5.30 17.18
CA MET A 75 0.31 4.27 17.10
C MET A 75 -1.08 4.76 17.47
N LYS A 76 -1.21 5.76 18.34
CA LYS A 76 -2.50 6.38 18.69
C LYS A 76 -3.24 6.89 17.44
N ASN A 77 -2.51 7.41 16.46
CA ASN A 77 -3.10 7.91 15.20
C ASN A 77 -3.53 6.78 14.27
N PHE A 78 -2.96 5.57 14.42
CA PHE A 78 -3.18 4.41 13.55
C PHE A 78 -4.03 3.32 14.21
N SER A 79 -4.44 3.49 15.47
CA SER A 79 -5.09 2.44 16.28
C SER A 79 -6.41 1.92 15.67
N LYS A 80 -7.13 2.72 14.90
CA LYS A 80 -8.36 2.32 14.21
C LYS A 80 -8.13 1.80 12.78
N MET A 81 -6.90 1.85 12.28
CA MET A 81 -6.50 1.40 10.95
C MET A 81 -6.06 -0.07 11.02
N GLN A 82 -6.52 -0.88 10.08
CA GLN A 82 -5.94 -2.20 9.86
C GLN A 82 -4.72 -2.03 8.93
N ILE A 83 -3.55 -2.41 9.39
CA ILE A 83 -2.30 -2.29 8.63
C ILE A 83 -1.90 -3.68 8.16
N VAL A 84 -1.83 -3.89 6.85
CA VAL A 84 -1.40 -5.14 6.23
C VAL A 84 -0.09 -4.88 5.50
N MET A 85 0.98 -5.43 6.04
CA MET A 85 2.33 -5.34 5.46
C MET A 85 2.61 -6.60 4.64
N VAL A 86 2.84 -6.42 3.35
CA VAL A 86 3.03 -7.52 2.39
C VAL A 86 4.42 -7.46 1.79
N SER A 87 5.05 -8.61 1.66
CA SER A 87 6.33 -8.77 0.97
C SER A 87 6.32 -10.05 0.14
N ALA A 88 7.28 -10.21 -0.77
CA ALA A 88 7.49 -11.46 -1.50
C ALA A 88 8.71 -12.25 -0.99
N VAL A 89 9.33 -11.81 0.12
CA VAL A 89 10.53 -12.46 0.66
C VAL A 89 10.23 -13.78 1.36
N ASP A 90 11.28 -14.55 1.65
CA ASP A 90 11.20 -15.79 2.43
C ASP A 90 10.50 -15.57 3.78
N TYR A 91 9.69 -16.53 4.17
CA TYR A 91 8.92 -16.50 5.41
C TYR A 91 9.77 -16.24 6.68
N ARG A 92 11.01 -16.76 6.71
CA ARG A 92 11.92 -16.55 7.85
C ARG A 92 12.27 -15.07 8.04
N MET A 93 12.40 -14.32 6.95
CA MET A 93 12.62 -12.86 7.00
C MET A 93 11.39 -12.14 7.57
N ILE A 94 10.17 -12.60 7.25
CA ILE A 94 8.93 -12.06 7.83
C ILE A 94 8.89 -12.30 9.34
N LYS A 95 9.22 -13.51 9.79
CA LYS A 95 9.31 -13.82 11.24
C LYS A 95 10.37 -12.99 11.95
N GLY A 96 11.53 -12.79 11.32
CA GLY A 96 12.58 -11.93 11.84
C GLY A 96 12.06 -10.50 12.03
N PHE A 97 11.53 -9.90 10.98
CA PHE A 97 10.97 -8.55 11.03
C PHE A 97 9.87 -8.40 12.09
N TYR A 98 8.94 -9.36 12.16
CA TYR A 98 7.87 -9.36 13.16
C TYR A 98 8.42 -9.33 14.59
N LYS A 99 9.43 -10.17 14.87
CA LYS A 99 10.09 -10.23 16.16
C LYS A 99 10.88 -8.97 16.47
N ASP A 100 11.74 -8.53 15.55
CA ASP A 100 12.69 -7.42 15.73
C ASP A 100 11.96 -6.08 15.95
N PHE A 101 10.82 -5.90 15.32
CA PHE A 101 9.97 -4.71 15.49
C PHE A 101 8.92 -4.86 16.61
N GLY A 102 8.85 -6.00 17.31
CA GLY A 102 7.91 -6.24 18.40
C GLY A 102 6.44 -6.12 17.97
N ILE A 103 6.11 -6.60 16.75
CA ILE A 103 4.78 -6.36 16.13
C ILE A 103 3.67 -7.08 16.89
N ALA A 104 3.97 -8.11 17.67
CA ALA A 104 3.01 -8.79 18.55
C ALA A 104 2.24 -7.83 19.49
N ALA A 105 2.84 -6.69 19.86
CA ALA A 105 2.19 -5.68 20.69
C ALA A 105 1.12 -4.83 19.94
N TYR A 106 0.99 -4.99 18.62
CA TYR A 106 0.12 -4.18 17.77
C TYR A 106 -0.89 -5.05 17.01
N PRO A 107 -2.03 -5.40 17.62
CA PRO A 107 -2.99 -6.35 17.05
C PRO A 107 -3.70 -5.87 15.78
N ASN A 108 -3.52 -4.60 15.42
CA ASN A 108 -4.02 -4.01 14.17
C ASN A 108 -3.00 -4.09 13.02
N ILE A 109 -1.82 -4.69 13.24
CA ILE A 109 -0.79 -4.88 12.21
C ILE A 109 -0.68 -6.36 11.89
N THR A 110 -0.83 -6.70 10.61
CA THR A 110 -0.55 -8.02 10.05
C THR A 110 0.66 -7.91 9.13
N VAL A 111 1.64 -8.77 9.31
CA VAL A 111 2.83 -8.84 8.44
C VAL A 111 2.90 -10.23 7.83
N GLY A 112 3.08 -10.30 6.52
CA GLY A 112 3.14 -11.59 5.83
C GLY A 112 3.84 -11.56 4.48
N THR A 113 4.13 -12.76 3.97
CA THR A 113 4.67 -12.93 2.62
C THR A 113 3.61 -13.48 1.67
N GLU A 114 3.55 -12.91 0.46
CA GLU A 114 2.81 -13.48 -0.66
C GLU A 114 3.63 -14.55 -1.42
N GLY A 115 4.91 -14.75 -1.02
CA GLY A 115 5.82 -15.67 -1.68
C GLY A 115 5.99 -15.35 -3.17
N ASN A 116 6.05 -16.37 -3.99
CA ASN A 116 6.29 -16.25 -5.44
C ASN A 116 5.03 -15.90 -6.26
N THR A 117 3.92 -15.52 -5.61
CA THR A 117 2.70 -15.15 -6.35
C THR A 117 2.78 -13.77 -6.97
N TYR A 118 3.50 -12.84 -6.34
CA TYR A 118 3.69 -11.45 -6.76
C TYR A 118 2.40 -10.71 -7.10
N LYS A 119 1.24 -11.16 -6.58
CA LYS A 119 -0.07 -10.59 -6.90
C LYS A 119 -0.21 -9.13 -6.43
N VAL A 120 0.20 -8.85 -5.20
CA VAL A 120 0.12 -7.50 -4.63
C VAL A 120 1.14 -6.59 -5.29
N LEU A 121 2.36 -7.09 -5.51
CA LEU A 121 3.41 -6.37 -6.24
C LEU A 121 2.93 -5.95 -7.62
N GLN A 122 2.35 -6.87 -8.38
CA GLN A 122 1.85 -6.61 -9.73
C GLN A 122 0.63 -5.69 -9.73
N TYR A 123 -0.31 -5.91 -8.79
CA TYR A 123 -1.52 -5.10 -8.67
C TYR A 123 -1.20 -3.61 -8.50
N TYR A 124 -0.25 -3.28 -7.64
CA TYR A 124 0.19 -1.90 -7.42
C TYR A 124 1.29 -1.45 -8.37
N ASN A 125 1.82 -2.34 -9.22
CA ASN A 125 2.98 -2.06 -10.08
C ASN A 125 4.16 -1.50 -9.28
N VAL A 126 4.44 -2.11 -8.12
CA VAL A 126 5.46 -1.64 -7.17
C VAL A 126 6.83 -1.61 -7.82
N LYS A 127 7.47 -0.44 -7.82
CA LYS A 127 8.83 -0.22 -8.34
C LYS A 127 9.86 -0.07 -7.24
N THR A 128 9.44 0.49 -6.11
CA THR A 128 10.27 0.74 -4.93
C THR A 128 9.51 0.45 -3.65
N THR A 129 10.22 0.15 -2.57
CA THR A 129 9.62 -0.05 -1.24
C THR A 129 10.05 1.06 -0.28
N PRO A 130 9.17 1.46 0.64
CA PRO A 130 7.79 1.00 0.80
C PRO A 130 6.85 1.64 -0.22
N TYR A 131 5.85 0.86 -0.68
CA TYR A 131 4.66 1.39 -1.36
C TYR A 131 3.49 1.34 -0.40
N ILE A 132 2.66 2.39 -0.35
CA ILE A 132 1.57 2.50 0.62
C ILE A 132 0.27 2.81 -0.12
N ALA A 133 -0.79 2.05 0.16
CA ALA A 133 -2.15 2.34 -0.31
C ALA A 133 -3.10 2.40 0.89
N ILE A 134 -3.88 3.49 0.99
CA ILE A 134 -4.81 3.74 2.08
C ILE A 134 -6.23 3.69 1.54
N TYR A 135 -7.05 2.86 2.16
CA TYR A 135 -8.45 2.63 1.84
C TYR A 135 -9.34 3.09 2.98
N ASN A 136 -10.47 3.71 2.67
CA ASN A 136 -11.45 4.12 3.67
C ASN A 136 -12.22 2.92 4.27
N HIS A 137 -13.13 3.20 5.19
CA HIS A 137 -14.00 2.21 5.83
C HIS A 137 -14.87 1.40 4.85
N ARG A 138 -15.07 1.86 3.60
CA ARG A 138 -15.75 1.14 2.50
C ARG A 138 -14.78 0.40 1.60
N HIS A 139 -13.52 0.32 1.99
CA HIS A 139 -12.42 -0.28 1.23
C HIS A 139 -12.23 0.33 -0.17
N LYS A 140 -12.49 1.64 -0.31
CA LYS A 140 -12.19 2.42 -1.51
C LYS A 140 -10.93 3.23 -1.31
N LEU A 141 -10.08 3.28 -2.34
CA LEU A 141 -8.80 3.98 -2.28
C LEU A 141 -9.01 5.46 -1.96
N LEU A 142 -8.26 5.94 -0.98
CA LEU A 142 -8.13 7.37 -0.67
C LEU A 142 -6.85 7.95 -1.24
N LYS A 143 -5.74 7.25 -1.05
CA LYS A 143 -4.42 7.71 -1.46
C LYS A 143 -3.46 6.55 -1.64
N ALA A 144 -2.55 6.68 -2.61
CA ALA A 144 -1.41 5.80 -2.77
C ALA A 144 -0.11 6.61 -2.82
N TYR A 145 0.98 6.00 -2.32
CA TYR A 145 2.30 6.58 -2.27
C TYR A 145 3.32 5.56 -2.78
N GLU A 146 4.14 5.97 -3.75
CA GLU A 146 5.24 5.14 -4.29
C GLU A 146 6.50 5.14 -3.39
N LYS A 147 6.49 5.96 -2.35
CA LYS A 147 7.49 6.05 -1.26
C LYS A 147 6.83 6.57 0.00
N ALA A 148 7.41 6.31 1.17
CA ALA A 148 6.86 6.82 2.43
C ALA A 148 6.79 8.35 2.41
N PRO A 149 5.60 8.95 2.66
CA PRO A 149 5.48 10.37 2.96
C PRO A 149 5.96 10.65 4.40
N LYS A 150 5.96 11.92 4.81
CA LYS A 150 6.14 12.24 6.23
C LYS A 150 5.02 11.60 7.06
N ILE A 151 5.35 11.16 8.26
CA ILE A 151 4.39 10.44 9.12
C ILE A 151 3.16 11.29 9.48
N GLU A 152 3.33 12.62 9.60
CA GLU A 152 2.23 13.55 9.87
C GLU A 152 1.23 13.61 8.70
N GLU A 153 1.72 13.55 7.46
CA GLU A 153 0.88 13.49 6.26
C GLU A 153 0.10 12.17 6.23
N LEU A 154 0.79 11.06 6.52
CA LEU A 154 0.18 9.75 6.59
C LEU A 154 -0.93 9.72 7.66
N ALA A 155 -0.64 10.23 8.86
CA ALA A 155 -1.61 10.34 9.95
C ALA A 155 -2.81 11.24 9.60
N ALA A 156 -2.59 12.32 8.84
CA ALA A 156 -3.67 13.20 8.40
C ALA A 156 -4.63 12.53 7.42
N ILE A 157 -4.13 11.66 6.52
CA ILE A 157 -4.98 10.85 5.62
C ILE A 157 -5.75 9.79 6.41
N VAL A 158 -5.09 9.12 7.35
CA VAL A 158 -5.72 8.09 8.21
C VAL A 158 -6.89 8.64 9.03
N LYS A 159 -6.81 9.89 9.50
CA LYS A 159 -7.92 10.58 10.20
C LYS A 159 -9.16 10.80 9.32
N LYS A 160 -9.00 10.81 8.00
CA LYS A 160 -10.08 11.01 7.02
C LYS A 160 -10.64 9.69 6.47
N ALA A 161 -10.01 8.57 6.81
CA ALA A 161 -10.35 7.24 6.32
C ALA A 161 -11.51 6.62 7.10
#